data_cb08545e7cb1d46cafe195999c4979af
#
_entry.id   cb08545e7cb1d46cafe195999c4979af
#
_cell.length_a   1.000
_cell.length_b   1.000
_cell.length_c   1.000
_cell.angle_alpha   90.00
_cell.angle_beta   90.00
_cell.angle_gamma   90.00
#
_symmetry.space_group_name_H-M   'P 1'
#
loop_
_entity.id
_entity.type
_entity.pdbx_description
1 polymer ?
#
loop_
_entity_poly.entity_id
_entity_poly.type
_entity_poly.pdbx_seq_one_letter_code
_entity_poly.pdbx_strand_id
1 'polypeptide(L)'
;MKKENELLPVTRAERRLLIVKSIGIVILLDYFFYQSLWALVPLSAVGYLYYRMEEGALWQKKKEQAREQFKELLLLVSAGQKAGFSAENAFLSGYGDMKALYGRDSSVCRIIQMLKSGRENNIPFPKLWKQIGNKLEIPEVREFAQVYEISHESSGNIASLMEKTAAIIIHKIETEKEIAVLLSARRLEQRIMNLMPFLIMLYIGLTSPGYFKGLYHSFLGVLIMSACLLVYLGAYALSEKIVSIGI
;
A
#
# COMPACT_ATOMS: atom_id res chain seq x y z
N MET A 1 4.63 -0.53 -16.76
CA MET A 1 3.22 -0.85 -16.44
C MET A 1 3.18 -2.20 -15.75
N LYS A 2 3.00 -2.26 -14.41
CA LYS A 2 2.73 -3.53 -13.71
C LYS A 2 1.38 -4.03 -14.20
N LYS A 3 1.32 -5.30 -14.66
CA LYS A 3 0.06 -5.98 -15.03
C LYS A 3 -0.98 -5.77 -13.94
N GLU A 4 -2.17 -5.33 -14.30
CA GLU A 4 -3.32 -5.27 -13.41
C GLU A 4 -3.49 -6.64 -12.74
N ASN A 5 -3.27 -6.68 -11.43
CA ASN A 5 -3.39 -7.93 -10.69
C ASN A 5 -4.87 -8.11 -10.34
N GLU A 6 -5.50 -9.11 -10.95
CA GLU A 6 -6.93 -9.41 -10.76
C GLU A 6 -7.32 -9.60 -9.29
N LEU A 7 -6.37 -10.03 -8.45
CA LEU A 7 -6.59 -10.26 -7.03
C LEU A 7 -6.45 -8.99 -6.16
N LEU A 8 -5.84 -7.91 -6.70
CA LEU A 8 -5.66 -6.64 -6.00
C LEU A 8 -6.41 -5.54 -6.77
N PRO A 9 -7.70 -5.33 -6.52
CA PRO A 9 -8.50 -4.38 -7.27
C PRO A 9 -8.07 -2.94 -6.98
N VAL A 10 -7.53 -2.26 -7.98
CA VAL A 10 -7.31 -0.82 -7.95
C VAL A 10 -8.45 -0.15 -8.68
N THR A 11 -9.20 0.68 -7.97
CA THR A 11 -10.37 1.36 -8.52
C THR A 11 -9.93 2.50 -9.45
N ARG A 12 -10.67 2.72 -10.55
CA ARG A 12 -10.43 3.87 -11.45
C ARG A 12 -10.48 5.21 -10.71
N ALA A 13 -11.28 5.31 -9.67
CA ALA A 13 -11.36 6.49 -8.81
C ALA A 13 -10.05 6.74 -8.05
N GLU A 14 -9.42 5.69 -7.49
CA GLU A 14 -8.14 5.79 -6.80
C GLU A 14 -7.03 6.29 -7.75
N ARG A 15 -7.00 5.77 -8.97
CA ARG A 15 -6.03 6.20 -9.99
C ARG A 15 -6.23 7.68 -10.42
N ARG A 16 -7.50 8.12 -10.59
CA ARG A 16 -7.82 9.53 -10.86
C ARG A 16 -7.38 10.43 -9.71
N LEU A 17 -7.61 10.01 -8.48
CA LEU A 17 -7.23 10.75 -7.28
C LEU A 17 -5.71 10.94 -7.18
N LEU A 18 -4.91 9.94 -7.56
CA LEU A 18 -3.45 10.07 -7.65
C LEU A 18 -3.02 11.13 -8.67
N ILE A 19 -3.67 11.14 -9.85
CA ILE A 19 -3.36 12.13 -10.88
C ILE A 19 -3.71 13.54 -10.38
N VAL A 20 -4.89 13.72 -9.79
CA VAL A 20 -5.31 15.01 -9.23
C VAL A 20 -4.36 15.49 -8.12
N LYS A 21 -3.93 14.60 -7.23
CA LYS A 21 -2.93 14.93 -6.21
C LYS A 21 -1.59 15.36 -6.83
N SER A 22 -1.11 14.64 -7.82
CA SER A 22 0.16 14.97 -8.48
C SER A 22 0.11 16.32 -9.16
N ILE A 23 -1.00 16.64 -9.85
CA ILE A 23 -1.23 17.94 -10.45
C ILE A 23 -1.32 19.03 -9.37
N GLY A 24 -2.05 18.78 -8.30
CA GLY A 24 -2.18 19.70 -7.16
C GLY A 24 -0.83 20.08 -6.54
N ILE A 25 0.07 19.11 -6.40
CA ILE A 25 1.42 19.36 -5.87
C ILE A 25 2.26 20.20 -6.84
N VAL A 26 2.18 19.94 -8.16
CA VAL A 26 2.89 20.75 -9.15
C VAL A 26 2.41 22.20 -9.11
N ILE A 27 1.10 22.43 -9.05
CA ILE A 27 0.52 23.78 -8.94
C ILE A 27 0.93 24.45 -7.62
N LEU A 28 0.93 23.71 -6.51
CA LEU A 28 1.33 24.23 -5.21
C LEU A 28 2.82 24.64 -5.22
N LEU A 29 3.69 23.80 -5.78
CA LEU A 29 5.11 24.12 -5.90
C LEU A 29 5.34 25.34 -6.81
N ASP A 30 4.64 25.46 -7.94
CA ASP A 30 4.74 26.61 -8.82
C ASP A 30 4.29 27.90 -8.09
N TYR A 31 3.17 27.85 -7.40
CA TYR A 31 2.64 29.00 -6.66
C TYR A 31 3.60 29.51 -5.58
N PHE A 32 4.26 28.62 -4.83
CA PHE A 32 5.16 29.03 -3.76
C PHE A 32 6.58 29.38 -4.22
N PHE A 33 7.09 28.75 -5.26
CA PHE A 33 8.49 28.90 -5.66
C PHE A 33 8.72 29.77 -6.89
N TYR A 34 7.79 29.81 -7.83
CA TYR A 34 8.07 30.43 -9.14
C TYR A 34 7.04 31.45 -9.59
N GLN A 35 5.75 31.22 -9.32
CA GLN A 35 4.62 32.01 -9.85
C GLN A 35 4.74 32.29 -11.37
N SER A 36 5.19 31.28 -12.13
CA SER A 36 5.52 31.41 -13.55
C SER A 36 5.08 30.20 -14.35
N LEU A 37 4.32 30.42 -15.41
CA LEU A 37 3.87 29.32 -16.28
C LEU A 37 5.03 28.54 -16.93
N TRP A 38 6.19 29.16 -17.14
CA TRP A 38 7.38 28.49 -17.68
C TRP A 38 7.99 27.48 -16.72
N ALA A 39 7.82 27.69 -15.43
CA ALA A 39 8.32 26.76 -14.39
C ALA A 39 7.51 25.46 -14.33
N LEU A 40 6.30 25.42 -14.87
CA LEU A 40 5.49 24.20 -14.95
C LEU A 40 6.18 23.08 -15.77
N VAL A 41 7.00 23.44 -16.77
CA VAL A 41 7.69 22.45 -17.59
C VAL A 41 8.68 21.61 -16.77
N PRO A 42 9.68 22.17 -16.06
CA PRO A 42 10.57 21.38 -15.21
C PRO A 42 9.85 20.78 -14.00
N LEU A 43 8.83 21.46 -13.43
CA LEU A 43 8.04 20.93 -12.33
C LEU A 43 7.18 19.71 -12.71
N SER A 44 6.82 19.56 -13.98
CA SER A 44 6.12 18.36 -14.47
C SER A 44 6.95 17.08 -14.24
N ALA A 45 8.27 17.15 -14.30
CA ALA A 45 9.15 16.03 -13.99
C ALA A 45 9.05 15.63 -12.50
N VAL A 46 8.97 16.61 -11.60
CA VAL A 46 8.77 16.38 -10.14
C VAL A 46 7.39 15.75 -9.93
N GLY A 47 6.35 16.26 -10.59
CA GLY A 47 5.00 15.68 -10.55
C GLY A 47 4.96 14.23 -11.03
N TYR A 48 5.69 13.89 -12.07
CA TYR A 48 5.80 12.51 -12.57
C TYR A 48 6.53 11.59 -11.58
N LEU A 49 7.63 12.05 -10.96
CA LEU A 49 8.32 11.30 -9.91
C LEU A 49 7.42 11.06 -8.70
N TYR A 50 6.71 12.10 -8.26
CA TYR A 50 5.73 12.00 -7.17
C TYR A 50 4.61 11.00 -7.51
N TYR A 51 4.06 11.06 -8.72
CA TYR A 51 3.05 10.10 -9.18
C TYR A 51 3.56 8.65 -9.09
N ARG A 52 4.79 8.37 -9.51
CA ARG A 52 5.39 7.03 -9.43
C ARG A 52 5.57 6.55 -7.98
N MET A 53 5.97 7.45 -7.08
CA MET A 53 6.11 7.13 -5.65
C MET A 53 4.74 6.79 -5.04
N GLU A 54 3.73 7.61 -5.29
CA GLU A 54 2.36 7.39 -4.79
C GLU A 54 1.71 6.14 -5.40
N GLU A 55 1.96 5.85 -6.68
CA GLU A 55 1.51 4.60 -7.29
C GLU A 55 2.10 3.38 -6.58
N GLY A 56 3.39 3.43 -6.25
CA GLY A 56 4.06 2.40 -5.44
C GLY A 56 3.42 2.25 -4.05
N ALA A 57 3.18 3.36 -3.37
CA ALA A 57 2.55 3.38 -2.06
C ALA A 57 1.11 2.84 -2.10
N LEU A 58 0.34 3.14 -3.16
CA LEU A 58 -1.00 2.57 -3.35
C LEU A 58 -0.96 1.05 -3.47
N TRP A 59 -0.02 0.50 -4.25
CA TRP A 59 0.14 -0.95 -4.37
C TRP A 59 0.54 -1.61 -3.06
N GLN A 60 1.43 -1.01 -2.29
CA GLN A 60 1.78 -1.50 -0.96
C GLN A 60 0.57 -1.48 -0.02
N LYS A 61 -0.20 -0.40 -0.02
CA LYS A 61 -1.44 -0.31 0.75
C LYS A 61 -2.45 -1.41 0.37
N LYS A 62 -2.59 -1.72 -0.93
CA LYS A 62 -3.47 -2.80 -1.40
C LYS A 62 -2.97 -4.18 -0.97
N LYS A 63 -1.66 -4.40 -1.01
CA LYS A 63 -1.06 -5.66 -0.50
C LYS A 63 -1.30 -5.80 1.00
N GLU A 64 -1.13 -4.72 1.78
CA GLU A 64 -1.38 -4.73 3.22
C GLU A 64 -2.85 -5.01 3.55
N GLN A 65 -3.78 -4.38 2.82
CA GLN A 65 -5.20 -4.69 2.95
C GLN A 65 -5.50 -6.16 2.64
N ALA A 66 -4.92 -6.71 1.58
CA ALA A 66 -5.12 -8.11 1.22
C ALA A 66 -4.49 -9.07 2.25
N ARG A 67 -3.38 -8.68 2.85
CA ARG A 67 -2.68 -9.38 3.93
C ARG A 67 -3.55 -9.47 5.19
N GLU A 68 -4.14 -8.36 5.62
CA GLU A 68 -5.09 -8.30 6.74
C GLU A 68 -6.34 -9.17 6.46
N GLN A 69 -6.90 -9.07 5.26
CA GLN A 69 -8.03 -9.91 4.86
C GLN A 69 -7.68 -11.40 4.85
N PHE A 70 -6.45 -11.73 4.44
CA PHE A 70 -5.96 -13.11 4.48
C PHE A 70 -5.82 -13.64 5.91
N LYS A 71 -5.34 -12.79 6.84
CA LYS A 71 -5.29 -13.12 8.28
C LYS A 71 -6.68 -13.49 8.80
N GLU A 72 -7.69 -12.66 8.53
CA GLU A 72 -9.06 -12.94 8.98
C GLU A 72 -9.62 -14.23 8.36
N LEU A 73 -9.28 -14.51 7.10
CA LEU A 73 -9.64 -15.77 6.46
C LEU A 73 -8.99 -16.97 7.17
N LEU A 74 -7.71 -16.86 7.54
CA LEU A 74 -7.02 -17.93 8.29
C LEU A 74 -7.65 -18.17 9.68
N LEU A 75 -8.04 -17.10 10.39
CA LEU A 75 -8.76 -17.21 11.66
C LEU A 75 -10.08 -17.97 11.49
N LEU A 76 -10.85 -17.60 10.49
CA LEU A 76 -12.13 -18.26 10.18
C LEU A 76 -11.94 -19.74 9.83
N VAL A 77 -10.94 -20.04 8.98
CA VAL A 77 -10.62 -21.42 8.58
C VAL A 77 -10.17 -22.25 9.78
N SER A 78 -9.33 -21.69 10.66
CA SER A 78 -8.89 -22.37 11.89
C SER A 78 -10.08 -22.70 12.81
N ALA A 79 -11.03 -21.79 12.95
CA ALA A 79 -12.27 -22.03 13.68
C ALA A 79 -13.14 -23.12 13.04
N GLY A 80 -13.27 -23.10 11.70
CA GLY A 80 -13.98 -24.13 10.94
C GLY A 80 -13.36 -25.51 11.09
N GLN A 81 -12.02 -25.60 11.05
CA GLN A 81 -11.31 -26.87 11.26
C GLN A 81 -11.53 -27.43 12.68
N LYS A 82 -11.54 -26.57 13.71
CA LYS A 82 -11.88 -26.96 15.09
C LYS A 82 -13.33 -27.47 15.21
N ALA A 83 -14.24 -26.97 14.37
CA ALA A 83 -15.62 -27.45 14.27
C ALA A 83 -15.75 -28.73 13.42
N GLY A 84 -14.64 -29.28 12.89
CA GLY A 84 -14.61 -30.54 12.15
C GLY A 84 -14.74 -30.40 10.61
N PHE A 85 -14.73 -29.18 10.08
CA PHE A 85 -14.71 -28.99 8.62
C PHE A 85 -13.33 -29.38 8.04
N SER A 86 -13.30 -29.95 6.84
CA SER A 86 -12.05 -30.04 6.09
C SER A 86 -11.53 -28.65 5.73
N ALA A 87 -10.19 -28.52 5.59
CA ALA A 87 -9.57 -27.23 5.26
C ALA A 87 -10.20 -26.59 4.01
N GLU A 88 -10.42 -27.38 2.94
CA GLU A 88 -11.04 -26.90 1.71
C GLU A 88 -12.46 -26.37 1.91
N ASN A 89 -13.28 -27.10 2.66
CA ASN A 89 -14.65 -26.67 2.96
C ASN A 89 -14.65 -25.43 3.86
N ALA A 90 -13.73 -25.34 4.84
CA ALA A 90 -13.60 -24.16 5.70
C ALA A 90 -13.25 -22.91 4.91
N PHE A 91 -12.34 -22.99 3.91
CA PHE A 91 -12.04 -21.86 2.99
C PHE A 91 -13.25 -21.45 2.17
N LEU A 92 -13.99 -22.40 1.60
CA LEU A 92 -15.11 -22.08 0.72
C LEU A 92 -16.34 -21.58 1.47
N SER A 93 -16.62 -22.11 2.69
CA SER A 93 -17.71 -21.64 3.54
C SER A 93 -17.53 -20.21 4.04
N GLY A 94 -16.26 -19.77 4.19
CA GLY A 94 -15.93 -18.41 4.63
C GLY A 94 -16.33 -17.28 3.67
N TYR A 95 -16.78 -17.59 2.45
CA TYR A 95 -17.12 -16.56 1.48
C TYR A 95 -18.22 -15.60 1.96
N GLY A 96 -19.25 -16.12 2.64
CA GLY A 96 -20.35 -15.31 3.16
C GLY A 96 -19.86 -14.28 4.17
N ASP A 97 -19.07 -14.71 5.13
CA ASP A 97 -18.55 -13.87 6.20
C ASP A 97 -17.57 -12.83 5.68
N MET A 98 -16.64 -13.25 4.83
CA MET A 98 -15.67 -12.33 4.21
C MET A 98 -16.35 -11.30 3.30
N LYS A 99 -17.41 -11.68 2.60
CA LYS A 99 -18.23 -10.75 1.80
C LYS A 99 -18.96 -9.73 2.67
N ALA A 100 -19.47 -10.14 3.82
CA ALA A 100 -20.14 -9.25 4.76
C ALA A 100 -19.16 -8.24 5.39
N LEU A 101 -17.93 -8.67 5.72
CA LEU A 101 -16.90 -7.83 6.34
C LEU A 101 -16.22 -6.87 5.35
N TYR A 102 -15.87 -7.33 4.16
CA TYR A 102 -14.97 -6.61 3.24
C TYR A 102 -15.60 -6.27 1.89
N GLY A 103 -16.82 -6.72 1.64
CA GLY A 103 -17.51 -6.54 0.37
C GLY A 103 -17.10 -7.55 -0.71
N ARG A 104 -17.93 -7.62 -1.77
CA ARG A 104 -17.77 -8.61 -2.85
C ARG A 104 -16.46 -8.46 -3.64
N ASP A 105 -16.00 -7.22 -3.82
CA ASP A 105 -14.83 -6.90 -4.65
C ASP A 105 -13.51 -6.95 -3.89
N SER A 106 -13.52 -7.39 -2.63
CA SER A 106 -12.34 -7.53 -1.79
C SER A 106 -11.37 -8.61 -2.32
N SER A 107 -10.09 -8.48 -1.99
CA SER A 107 -9.06 -9.43 -2.38
C SER A 107 -9.37 -10.84 -1.86
N VAL A 108 -9.82 -10.95 -0.61
CA VAL A 108 -10.18 -12.23 -0.01
C VAL A 108 -11.35 -12.91 -0.70
N CYS A 109 -12.39 -12.15 -1.08
CA CYS A 109 -13.52 -12.73 -1.82
C CYS A 109 -13.08 -13.25 -3.19
N ARG A 110 -12.19 -12.55 -3.88
CA ARG A 110 -11.61 -13.01 -5.16
C ARG A 110 -10.74 -14.25 -4.99
N ILE A 111 -9.98 -14.35 -3.88
CA ILE A 111 -9.22 -15.56 -3.53
C ILE A 111 -10.18 -16.74 -3.38
N ILE A 112 -11.23 -16.60 -2.56
CA ILE A 112 -12.19 -17.69 -2.32
C ILE A 112 -12.93 -18.06 -3.62
N GLN A 113 -13.29 -17.09 -4.47
CA GLN A 113 -13.87 -17.36 -5.78
C GLN A 113 -12.92 -18.15 -6.69
N MET A 114 -11.63 -17.79 -6.69
CA MET A 114 -10.62 -18.54 -7.45
C MET A 114 -10.46 -19.97 -6.94
N LEU A 115 -10.49 -20.19 -5.63
CA LEU A 115 -10.48 -21.51 -5.01
C LEU A 115 -11.73 -22.31 -5.41
N LYS A 116 -12.91 -21.68 -5.36
CA LYS A 116 -14.18 -22.31 -5.74
C LYS A 116 -14.19 -22.73 -7.22
N SER A 117 -13.87 -21.81 -8.13
CA SER A 117 -13.82 -22.10 -9.56
C SER A 117 -12.75 -23.14 -9.90
N GLY A 118 -11.60 -23.10 -9.21
CA GLY A 118 -10.55 -24.10 -9.39
C GLY A 118 -10.99 -25.49 -8.98
N ARG A 119 -11.73 -25.61 -7.84
CA ARG A 119 -12.31 -26.88 -7.40
C ARG A 119 -13.35 -27.41 -8.40
N GLU A 120 -14.22 -26.55 -8.94
CA GLU A 120 -15.19 -26.91 -9.98
C GLU A 120 -14.52 -27.42 -11.26
N ASN A 121 -13.30 -26.95 -11.54
CA ASN A 121 -12.47 -27.40 -12.67
C ASN A 121 -11.51 -28.56 -12.28
N ASN A 122 -11.70 -29.21 -11.14
CA ASN A 122 -10.87 -30.32 -10.64
C ASN A 122 -9.38 -29.96 -10.50
N ILE A 123 -9.04 -28.69 -10.23
CA ILE A 123 -7.67 -28.28 -9.96
C ILE A 123 -7.36 -28.53 -8.46
N PRO A 124 -6.27 -29.24 -8.12
CA PRO A 124 -5.90 -29.49 -6.72
C PRO A 124 -5.68 -28.18 -5.94
N PHE A 125 -6.20 -28.11 -4.71
CA PHE A 125 -6.08 -26.95 -3.82
C PHE A 125 -4.63 -26.46 -3.62
N PRO A 126 -3.63 -27.32 -3.43
CA PRO A 126 -2.23 -26.90 -3.33
C PRO A 126 -1.77 -26.10 -4.55
N LYS A 127 -2.15 -26.54 -5.76
CA LYS A 127 -1.82 -25.83 -7.00
C LYS A 127 -2.51 -24.46 -7.09
N LEU A 128 -3.74 -24.37 -6.61
CA LEU A 128 -4.47 -23.09 -6.55
C LEU A 128 -3.80 -22.11 -5.58
N TRP A 129 -3.42 -22.57 -4.38
CA TRP A 129 -2.72 -21.73 -3.40
C TRP A 129 -1.37 -21.25 -3.92
N LYS A 130 -0.63 -22.10 -4.61
CA LYS A 130 0.63 -21.72 -5.27
C LYS A 130 0.42 -20.62 -6.33
N GLN A 131 -0.64 -20.72 -7.13
CA GLN A 131 -1.00 -19.69 -8.10
C GLN A 131 -1.40 -18.36 -7.42
N ILE A 132 -2.18 -18.43 -6.33
CA ILE A 132 -2.61 -17.27 -5.55
C ILE A 132 -1.39 -16.58 -4.92
N GLY A 133 -0.49 -17.33 -4.27
CA GLY A 133 0.74 -16.81 -3.68
C GLY A 133 1.64 -16.09 -4.68
N ASN A 134 1.77 -16.65 -5.89
CA ASN A 134 2.54 -16.05 -6.97
C ASN A 134 1.88 -14.79 -7.55
N LYS A 135 0.54 -14.76 -7.65
CA LYS A 135 -0.20 -13.60 -8.15
C LYS A 135 -0.21 -12.43 -7.18
N LEU A 136 -0.39 -12.70 -5.89
CA LEU A 136 -0.46 -11.65 -4.85
C LEU A 136 0.91 -11.05 -4.53
N GLU A 137 1.97 -11.84 -4.63
CA GLU A 137 3.33 -11.46 -4.20
C GLU A 137 3.38 -11.00 -2.73
N ILE A 138 2.53 -11.59 -1.88
CA ILE A 138 2.50 -11.39 -0.43
C ILE A 138 3.28 -12.53 0.21
N PRO A 139 4.34 -12.26 1.01
CA PRO A 139 5.18 -13.30 1.60
C PRO A 139 4.38 -14.35 2.39
N GLU A 140 3.47 -13.90 3.25
CA GLU A 140 2.67 -14.77 4.12
C GLU A 140 1.75 -15.72 3.33
N VAL A 141 1.17 -15.23 2.23
CA VAL A 141 0.34 -16.07 1.36
C VAL A 141 1.19 -17.11 0.63
N ARG A 142 2.42 -16.76 0.28
CA ARG A 142 3.38 -17.66 -0.36
C ARG A 142 3.89 -18.71 0.63
N GLU A 143 4.27 -18.31 1.83
CA GLU A 143 4.67 -19.20 2.93
C GLU A 143 3.54 -20.20 3.24
N PHE A 144 2.31 -19.71 3.37
CA PHE A 144 1.13 -20.54 3.56
C PHE A 144 0.94 -21.55 2.42
N ALA A 145 1.04 -21.12 1.16
CA ALA A 145 0.88 -21.98 0.00
C ALA A 145 1.91 -23.12 -0.04
N GLN A 146 3.16 -22.83 0.33
CA GLN A 146 4.24 -23.83 0.41
C GLN A 146 3.96 -24.87 1.50
N VAL A 147 3.57 -24.42 2.70
CA VAL A 147 3.23 -25.34 3.78
C VAL A 147 2.01 -26.17 3.44
N TYR A 148 1.02 -25.58 2.79
CA TYR A 148 -0.18 -26.29 2.34
C TYR A 148 0.17 -27.40 1.33
N GLU A 149 1.07 -27.13 0.36
CA GLU A 149 1.57 -28.11 -0.62
C GLU A 149 2.25 -29.30 0.08
N ILE A 150 3.20 -29.02 1.00
CA ILE A 150 3.93 -30.04 1.76
C ILE A 150 2.99 -30.86 2.66
N SER A 151 2.03 -30.19 3.30
CA SER A 151 1.07 -30.85 4.20
C SER A 151 0.17 -31.82 3.46
N HIS A 152 -0.19 -31.50 2.21
CA HIS A 152 -1.06 -32.33 1.39
C HIS A 152 -0.34 -33.60 0.89
N GLU A 153 0.98 -33.54 0.69
CA GLU A 153 1.82 -34.67 0.26
C GLU A 153 2.17 -35.61 1.44
N SER A 154 2.22 -35.08 2.67
CA SER A 154 2.54 -35.85 3.86
C SER A 154 1.28 -36.45 4.47
N SER A 155 1.27 -37.78 4.66
CA SER A 155 0.17 -38.52 5.30
C SER A 155 -0.02 -38.22 6.80
N GLY A 156 0.58 -37.14 7.33
CA GLY A 156 0.58 -36.74 8.72
C GLY A 156 -0.64 -35.88 9.12
N ASN A 157 -0.59 -35.32 10.34
CA ASN A 157 -1.65 -34.46 10.88
C ASN A 157 -1.69 -33.08 10.18
N ILE A 158 -2.25 -33.04 8.97
CA ILE A 158 -2.37 -31.87 8.12
C ILE A 158 -3.05 -30.72 8.87
N ALA A 159 -4.13 -31.01 9.62
CA ALA A 159 -4.90 -30.01 10.34
C ALA A 159 -4.05 -29.27 11.39
N SER A 160 -3.27 -30.02 12.19
CA SER A 160 -2.39 -29.43 13.20
C SER A 160 -1.27 -28.58 12.60
N LEU A 161 -0.68 -29.02 11.47
CA LEU A 161 0.36 -28.24 10.79
C LEU A 161 -0.22 -26.94 10.19
N MET A 162 -1.39 -27.01 9.60
CA MET A 162 -2.10 -25.85 9.08
C MET A 162 -2.48 -24.86 10.18
N GLU A 163 -2.99 -25.35 11.31
CA GLU A 163 -3.33 -24.51 12.46
C GLU A 163 -2.09 -23.79 13.01
N LYS A 164 -0.98 -24.49 13.19
CA LYS A 164 0.29 -23.89 13.63
C LYS A 164 0.81 -22.84 12.65
N THR A 165 0.76 -23.14 11.37
CA THR A 165 1.20 -22.18 10.33
C THR A 165 0.32 -20.94 10.31
N ALA A 166 -1.00 -21.11 10.38
CA ALA A 166 -1.94 -20.01 10.49
C ALA A 166 -1.64 -19.14 11.71
N ALA A 167 -1.43 -19.75 12.88
CA ALA A 167 -1.09 -19.04 14.11
C ALA A 167 0.20 -18.21 13.99
N ILE A 168 1.26 -18.77 13.39
CA ILE A 168 2.52 -18.06 13.15
C ILE A 168 2.31 -16.87 12.23
N ILE A 169 1.59 -17.05 11.12
CA ILE A 169 1.32 -15.98 10.15
C ILE A 169 0.48 -14.88 10.79
N ILE A 170 -0.55 -15.23 11.55
CA ILE A 170 -1.42 -14.29 12.25
C ILE A 170 -0.58 -13.47 13.25
N HIS A 171 0.21 -14.12 14.08
CA HIS A 171 1.05 -13.45 15.07
C HIS A 171 2.07 -12.51 14.42
N LYS A 172 2.71 -12.93 13.30
CA LYS A 172 3.62 -12.09 12.53
C LYS A 172 2.93 -10.82 12.04
N ILE A 173 1.73 -10.93 11.44
CA ILE A 173 0.96 -9.79 10.93
C ILE A 173 0.56 -8.85 12.08
N GLU A 174 0.12 -9.39 13.22
CA GLU A 174 -0.27 -8.59 14.39
C GLU A 174 0.91 -7.82 14.98
N THR A 175 2.05 -8.48 15.17
CA THR A 175 3.27 -7.84 15.67
C THR A 175 3.74 -6.69 14.76
N GLU A 176 3.76 -6.89 13.45
CA GLU A 176 4.13 -5.84 12.51
C GLU A 176 3.14 -4.67 12.54
N LYS A 177 1.85 -4.94 12.74
CA LYS A 177 0.82 -3.92 12.91
C LYS A 177 1.01 -3.11 14.19
N GLU A 178 1.34 -3.76 15.29
CA GLU A 178 1.66 -3.08 16.56
C GLU A 178 2.87 -2.15 16.38
N ILE A 179 3.93 -2.61 15.72
CA ILE A 179 5.10 -1.78 15.38
C ILE A 179 4.67 -0.58 14.52
N ALA A 180 3.84 -0.80 13.51
CA ALA A 180 3.35 0.27 12.64
C ALA A 180 2.53 1.33 13.41
N VAL A 181 1.75 0.90 14.41
CA VAL A 181 1.01 1.82 15.30
C VAL A 181 1.97 2.63 16.16
N LEU A 182 3.00 2.01 16.77
CA LEU A 182 4.01 2.71 17.56
C LEU A 182 4.78 3.75 16.73
N LEU A 183 5.03 3.46 15.45
CA LEU A 183 5.69 4.38 14.54
C LEU A 183 4.77 5.45 13.95
N SER A 184 3.46 5.36 14.16
CA SER A 184 2.48 6.29 13.57
C SER A 184 2.68 7.74 14.05
N ALA A 185 3.07 7.93 15.31
CA ALA A 185 3.39 9.25 15.87
C ALA A 185 4.58 9.90 15.13
N ARG A 186 5.64 9.15 14.85
CA ARG A 186 6.80 9.63 14.11
C ARG A 186 6.46 10.00 12.67
N ARG A 187 5.57 9.24 12.03
CA ARG A 187 5.06 9.55 10.68
C ARG A 187 4.25 10.84 10.65
N LEU A 188 3.45 11.11 11.70
CA LEU A 188 2.71 12.35 11.81
C LEU A 188 3.65 13.55 12.00
N GLU A 189 4.64 13.43 12.90
CA GLU A 189 5.67 14.44 13.13
C GLU A 189 6.41 14.78 11.82
N GLN A 190 6.84 13.79 11.06
CA GLN A 190 7.46 13.96 9.75
C GLN A 190 6.57 14.74 8.77
N ARG A 191 5.27 14.42 8.71
CA ARG A 191 4.33 15.13 7.82
C ARG A 191 4.19 16.59 8.20
N ILE A 192 4.12 16.89 9.51
CA ILE A 192 4.07 18.26 10.00
C ILE A 192 5.35 19.00 9.62
N MET A 193 6.54 18.42 9.85
CA MET A 193 7.82 19.03 9.48
C MET A 193 7.92 19.32 7.98
N ASN A 194 7.46 18.41 7.14
CA ASN A 194 7.44 18.58 5.68
C ASN A 194 6.46 19.71 5.23
N LEU A 195 5.41 19.97 5.99
CA LEU A 195 4.44 21.03 5.70
C LEU A 195 4.92 22.43 6.16
N MET A 196 5.80 22.49 7.16
CA MET A 196 6.24 23.73 7.80
C MET A 196 6.79 24.80 6.82
N PRO A 197 7.66 24.47 5.84
CA PRO A 197 8.16 25.48 4.92
C PRO A 197 7.04 26.20 4.14
N PHE A 198 6.00 25.48 3.74
CA PHE A 198 4.86 26.07 3.02
C PHE A 198 4.03 26.96 3.91
N LEU A 199 3.83 26.57 5.18
CA LEU A 199 3.11 27.40 6.17
C LEU A 199 3.87 28.71 6.45
N ILE A 200 5.20 28.65 6.54
CA ILE A 200 6.04 29.85 6.75
C ILE A 200 5.97 30.75 5.51
N MET A 201 6.09 30.21 4.30
CA MET A 201 5.98 31.01 3.08
C MET A 201 4.59 31.63 2.93
N LEU A 202 3.54 30.90 3.28
CA LEU A 202 2.17 31.42 3.28
C LEU A 202 2.01 32.56 4.29
N TYR A 203 2.50 32.40 5.51
CA TYR A 203 2.45 33.42 6.55
C TYR A 203 3.16 34.71 6.11
N ILE A 204 4.38 34.61 5.59
CA ILE A 204 5.14 35.77 5.11
C ILE A 204 4.42 36.43 3.92
N GLY A 205 3.88 35.63 2.97
CA GLY A 205 3.14 36.16 1.84
C GLY A 205 1.88 36.95 2.22
N LEU A 206 1.20 36.53 3.29
CA LEU A 206 0.02 37.21 3.81
C LEU A 206 0.37 38.47 4.63
N THR A 207 1.42 38.39 5.47
CA THR A 207 1.82 39.47 6.39
C THR A 207 2.59 40.58 5.66
N SER A 208 3.35 40.23 4.62
CA SER A 208 4.18 41.20 3.88
C SER A 208 3.98 40.99 2.36
N PRO A 209 2.86 41.48 1.80
CA PRO A 209 2.56 41.40 0.37
C PRO A 209 3.66 42.04 -0.43
N GLY A 210 4.33 41.27 -1.28
CA GLY A 210 5.42 41.76 -2.13
C GLY A 210 6.84 41.37 -1.68
N TYR A 211 7.00 40.77 -0.49
CA TYR A 211 8.31 40.30 0.00
C TYR A 211 9.01 39.38 -1.01
N PHE A 212 8.27 38.47 -1.61
CA PHE A 212 8.80 37.54 -2.59
C PHE A 212 8.85 38.07 -4.04
N LYS A 213 8.27 39.27 -4.34
CA LYS A 213 8.25 39.81 -5.71
C LYS A 213 9.64 39.97 -6.31
N GLY A 214 10.61 40.42 -5.52
CA GLY A 214 12.00 40.57 -5.96
C GLY A 214 12.70 39.22 -6.25
N LEU A 215 12.27 38.14 -5.60
CA LEU A 215 12.80 36.81 -5.83
C LEU A 215 12.23 36.17 -7.10
N TYR A 216 10.95 36.33 -7.37
CA TYR A 216 10.28 35.66 -8.51
C TYR A 216 10.64 36.26 -9.89
N HIS A 217 11.01 37.56 -9.93
CA HIS A 217 11.29 38.27 -11.20
C HIS A 217 12.76 38.58 -11.44
N SER A 218 13.68 38.08 -10.59
CA SER A 218 15.13 38.25 -10.72
C SER A 218 15.79 36.92 -11.08
N PHE A 219 16.76 36.93 -12.00
CA PHE A 219 17.54 35.75 -12.36
C PHE A 219 18.23 35.11 -11.11
N LEU A 220 18.83 35.93 -10.26
CA LEU A 220 19.42 35.49 -9.00
C LEU A 220 18.37 34.90 -8.04
N GLY A 221 17.19 35.51 -7.98
CA GLY A 221 16.09 35.02 -7.14
C GLY A 221 15.57 33.65 -7.58
N VAL A 222 15.38 33.43 -8.88
CA VAL A 222 14.97 32.13 -9.44
C VAL A 222 16.05 31.07 -9.14
N LEU A 223 17.34 31.41 -9.22
CA LEU A 223 18.42 30.49 -8.92
C LEU A 223 18.40 30.08 -7.45
N ILE A 224 18.22 31.04 -6.52
CA ILE A 224 18.12 30.76 -5.09
C ILE A 224 16.88 29.90 -4.78
N MET A 225 15.72 30.24 -5.36
CA MET A 225 14.49 29.46 -5.15
C MET A 225 14.61 28.04 -5.68
N SER A 226 15.30 27.85 -6.83
CA SER A 226 15.58 26.52 -7.36
C SER A 226 16.53 25.72 -6.45
N ALA A 227 17.55 26.34 -5.90
CA ALA A 227 18.45 25.68 -4.91
C ALA A 227 17.66 25.28 -3.65
N CYS A 228 16.84 26.17 -3.11
CA CYS A 228 15.96 25.85 -1.96
C CYS A 228 15.00 24.70 -2.27
N LEU A 229 14.40 24.68 -3.45
CA LEU A 229 13.52 23.59 -3.88
C LEU A 229 14.28 22.26 -3.97
N LEU A 230 15.49 22.23 -4.51
CA LEU A 230 16.31 21.02 -4.59
C LEU A 230 16.68 20.49 -3.20
N VAL A 231 17.06 21.38 -2.27
CA VAL A 231 17.32 21.02 -0.88
C VAL A 231 16.07 20.45 -0.22
N TYR A 232 14.92 21.09 -0.42
CA TYR A 232 13.66 20.61 0.12
C TYR A 232 13.28 19.22 -0.43
N LEU A 233 13.37 19.01 -1.75
CA LEU A 233 13.08 17.70 -2.37
C LEU A 233 14.05 16.62 -1.88
N GLY A 234 15.34 16.95 -1.70
CA GLY A 234 16.32 16.06 -1.14
C GLY A 234 16.00 15.68 0.32
N ALA A 235 15.65 16.66 1.15
CA ALA A 235 15.24 16.44 2.53
C ALA A 235 13.96 15.60 2.61
N TYR A 236 12.97 15.87 1.76
CA TYR A 236 11.75 15.09 1.65
C TYR A 236 12.03 13.61 1.31
N ALA A 237 12.87 13.36 0.29
CA ALA A 237 13.24 12.00 -0.12
C ALA A 237 14.00 11.24 0.99
N LEU A 238 14.91 11.91 1.70
CA LEU A 238 15.61 11.33 2.85
C LEU A 238 14.66 11.02 4.00
N SER A 239 13.76 11.92 4.32
CA SER A 239 12.76 11.76 5.37
C SER A 239 11.83 10.57 5.10
N GLU A 240 11.34 10.43 3.87
CA GLU A 240 10.55 9.26 3.44
C GLU A 240 11.34 7.96 3.58
N LYS A 241 12.60 7.96 3.16
CA LYS A 241 13.47 6.78 3.25
C LYS A 241 13.72 6.35 4.70
N ILE A 242 14.00 7.30 5.61
CA ILE A 242 14.24 7.01 7.03
C ILE A 242 13.01 6.38 7.67
N VAL A 243 11.83 6.91 7.42
CA VAL A 243 10.58 6.41 8.01
C VAL A 243 10.14 5.08 7.38
N SER A 244 10.52 4.81 6.12
CA SER A 244 10.23 3.53 5.45
C SER A 244 11.12 2.37 5.89
N ILE A 245 12.31 2.64 6.47
CA ILE A 245 13.24 1.60 6.95
C ILE A 245 12.76 0.97 8.27
N GLY A 246 11.86 1.61 8.99
CA GLY A 246 11.31 1.12 10.25
C GLY A 246 10.25 0.02 10.12
N ILE A 247 10.03 -0.53 8.94
CA ILE A 247 9.16 -1.66 8.62
C ILE A 247 9.90 -2.58 7.66
#